data_19c4ddeb209caa9c5a3054df7d7d4d7a
#
_entry.id   19c4ddeb209caa9c5a3054df7d7d4d7a
#
_cell.length_a   1.000
_cell.length_b   1.000
_cell.length_c   1.000
_cell.angle_alpha   90.00
_cell.angle_beta   90.00
_cell.angle_gamma   90.00
#
_symmetry.space_group_name_H-M   'P 1'
#
loop_
_entity.id
_entity.type
_entity.pdbx_description
1 polymer ?
#
loop_
_entity_poly.entity_id
_entity_poly.type
_entity_poly.pdbx_seq_one_letter_code
_entity_poly.pdbx_strand_id
1 'polypeptide(L)'
;MRFHRFGLAFDYPENWVVDTDDSGGSHSAVTVYSPGGAFWSVSAHAPGGEPAILATAVVQQMRDEYRDLDSEPAVDTFAGHMLRGFDLNFYCLDLTNTAQVRTLATPSAIYLVCCQAEDREWEQIYPVFEAMKTSFIASLACTDTDLASDDVHEAYARKKRL
;
A
#
# COMPACT_ATOMS: atom_id res chain seq x y z
N MET A 1 -8.11 -6.32 -14.12
CA MET A 1 -9.24 -5.74 -13.35
C MET A 1 -8.78 -4.47 -12.64
N ARG A 2 -9.64 -3.51 -12.48
CA ARG A 2 -9.33 -2.29 -11.73
C ARG A 2 -10.20 -2.20 -10.48
N PHE A 3 -9.56 -2.00 -9.34
CA PHE A 3 -10.21 -1.65 -8.09
C PHE A 3 -10.29 -0.13 -7.96
N HIS A 4 -11.45 0.40 -7.56
CA HIS A 4 -11.63 1.83 -7.30
C HIS A 4 -12.75 2.03 -6.28
N ARG A 5 -12.39 2.02 -4.99
CA ARG A 5 -13.31 2.29 -3.86
C ARG A 5 -12.52 2.89 -2.69
N PHE A 6 -13.19 3.60 -1.80
CA PHE A 6 -12.62 4.16 -0.56
C PHE A 6 -11.43 5.11 -0.77
N GLY A 7 -11.34 5.78 -1.93
CA GLY A 7 -10.19 6.59 -2.29
C GLY A 7 -8.95 5.79 -2.67
N LEU A 8 -9.06 4.49 -2.84
CA LEU A 8 -8.00 3.58 -3.25
C LEU A 8 -8.27 3.11 -4.69
N ALA A 9 -7.25 3.17 -5.55
CA ALA A 9 -7.36 2.69 -6.93
C ALA A 9 -6.08 1.99 -7.36
N PHE A 10 -6.21 0.80 -7.93
CA PHE A 10 -5.10 0.01 -8.46
C PHE A 10 -5.60 -1.07 -9.43
N ASP A 11 -4.69 -1.57 -10.24
CA ASP A 11 -4.96 -2.69 -11.13
C ASP A 11 -4.51 -4.00 -10.48
N TYR A 12 -5.24 -5.09 -10.70
CA TYR A 12 -4.95 -6.41 -10.18
C TYR A 12 -5.34 -7.51 -11.17
N PRO A 13 -4.73 -8.73 -11.08
CA PRO A 13 -5.07 -9.83 -11.98
C PRO A 13 -6.52 -10.30 -11.82
N GLU A 14 -7.16 -10.60 -12.93
CA GLU A 14 -8.59 -10.99 -12.98
C GLU A 14 -8.90 -12.24 -12.14
N ASN A 15 -7.95 -13.17 -12.02
CA ASN A 15 -8.13 -14.41 -11.27
C ASN A 15 -7.77 -14.30 -9.78
N TRP A 16 -7.44 -13.11 -9.28
CA TRP A 16 -7.21 -12.88 -7.85
C TRP A 16 -8.50 -12.42 -7.18
N VAL A 17 -8.64 -12.72 -5.89
CA VAL A 17 -9.85 -12.43 -5.10
C VAL A 17 -9.63 -11.20 -4.24
N VAL A 18 -10.57 -10.25 -4.34
CA VAL A 18 -10.56 -9.01 -3.55
C VAL A 18 -11.38 -9.20 -2.28
N ASP A 19 -10.80 -8.82 -1.14
CA ASP A 19 -11.46 -8.74 0.16
C ASP A 19 -11.33 -7.31 0.70
N THR A 20 -12.45 -6.72 1.10
CA THR A 20 -12.49 -5.37 1.65
C THR A 20 -12.93 -5.41 3.11
N ASP A 21 -12.19 -4.69 3.97
CA ASP A 21 -12.62 -4.45 5.34
C ASP A 21 -13.52 -3.21 5.37
N ASP A 22 -14.81 -3.44 5.45
CA ASP A 22 -15.87 -2.43 5.43
C ASP A 22 -16.36 -2.09 6.85
N SER A 23 -15.56 -2.34 7.87
CA SER A 23 -15.93 -2.22 9.29
C SER A 23 -16.21 -0.79 9.77
N GLY A 24 -16.27 0.20 8.87
CA GLY A 24 -16.67 1.57 9.19
C GLY A 24 -15.71 2.32 10.12
N GLY A 25 -14.48 1.84 10.25
CA GLY A 25 -13.43 2.47 11.02
C GLY A 25 -12.82 3.70 10.35
N SER A 26 -11.94 4.37 11.04
CA SER A 26 -11.21 5.56 10.57
C SER A 26 -10.18 5.27 9.46
N HIS A 27 -10.07 4.05 9.02
CA HIS A 27 -9.17 3.62 7.95
C HIS A 27 -9.86 2.63 7.03
N SER A 28 -9.51 2.72 5.76
CA SER A 28 -9.98 1.80 4.72
C SER A 28 -8.87 0.85 4.34
N ALA A 29 -9.18 -0.43 4.19
CA ALA A 29 -8.24 -1.47 3.81
C ALA A 29 -8.81 -2.39 2.74
N VAL A 30 -7.97 -2.83 1.82
CA VAL A 30 -8.29 -3.82 0.83
C VAL A 30 -7.15 -4.82 0.68
N THR A 31 -7.48 -6.10 0.60
CA THR A 31 -6.53 -7.18 0.38
C THR A 31 -6.92 -7.96 -0.86
N VAL A 32 -5.95 -8.33 -1.66
CA VAL A 32 -6.14 -9.12 -2.88
C VAL A 32 -5.31 -10.38 -2.76
N TYR A 33 -5.96 -11.54 -2.90
CA TYR A 33 -5.36 -12.85 -2.74
C TYR A 33 -5.13 -13.54 -4.07
N SER A 34 -3.93 -14.10 -4.25
CA SER A 34 -3.64 -14.96 -5.39
C SER A 34 -4.28 -16.34 -5.22
N PRO A 35 -4.45 -17.12 -6.31
CA PRO A 35 -4.89 -18.49 -6.21
C PRO A 35 -3.99 -19.39 -5.34
N GLY A 36 -2.71 -19.06 -5.25
CA GLY A 36 -1.72 -19.79 -4.44
C GLY A 36 -1.68 -19.40 -2.95
N GLY A 37 -2.45 -18.40 -2.53
CA GLY A 37 -2.51 -17.95 -1.14
C GLY A 37 -1.60 -16.77 -0.80
N ALA A 38 -0.87 -16.23 -1.76
CA ALA A 38 -0.18 -14.95 -1.58
C ALA A 38 -1.18 -13.80 -1.50
N PHE A 39 -0.76 -12.68 -0.91
CA PHE A 39 -1.63 -11.50 -0.87
C PHE A 39 -0.86 -10.20 -1.07
N TRP A 40 -1.57 -9.21 -1.56
CA TRP A 40 -1.18 -7.82 -1.63
C TRP A 40 -2.27 -6.98 -0.98
N SER A 41 -1.90 -6.04 -0.12
CA SER A 41 -2.87 -5.20 0.57
C SER A 41 -2.44 -3.73 0.58
N VAL A 42 -3.42 -2.84 0.61
CA VAL A 42 -3.22 -1.42 0.83
C VAL A 42 -4.26 -0.91 1.82
N SER A 43 -3.82 -0.07 2.74
CA SER A 43 -4.70 0.62 3.68
C SER A 43 -4.35 2.09 3.77
N ALA A 44 -5.38 2.92 3.98
CA ALA A 44 -5.26 4.35 4.21
C ALA A 44 -5.48 4.66 5.69
N HIS A 45 -4.60 5.45 6.26
CA HIS A 45 -4.62 5.88 7.66
C HIS A 45 -4.67 7.41 7.75
N ALA A 46 -5.08 7.95 8.89
CA ALA A 46 -5.18 9.39 9.12
C ALA A 46 -3.85 10.10 8.82
N PRO A 47 -3.89 11.29 8.18
CA PRO A 47 -2.68 12.07 7.90
C PRO A 47 -2.07 12.65 9.17
N GLY A 48 -0.81 13.09 9.08
CA GLY A 48 -0.10 13.80 10.15
C GLY A 48 0.69 12.91 11.11
N GLY A 49 0.57 11.58 11.03
CA GLY A 49 1.43 10.64 11.75
C GLY A 49 2.76 10.42 11.04
N GLU A 50 3.66 9.67 11.69
CA GLU A 50 4.92 9.27 11.08
C GLU A 50 4.81 7.89 10.42
N PRO A 51 5.08 7.78 9.11
CA PRO A 51 5.04 6.50 8.40
C PRO A 51 5.94 5.43 9.02
N ALA A 52 7.10 5.82 9.53
CA ALA A 52 8.04 4.90 10.16
C ALA A 52 7.46 4.21 11.41
N ILE A 53 6.64 4.91 12.19
CA ILE A 53 5.96 4.33 13.36
C ILE A 53 4.97 3.25 12.93
N LEU A 54 4.19 3.52 11.89
CA LEU A 54 3.24 2.56 11.34
C LEU A 54 3.94 1.30 10.81
N ALA A 55 5.00 1.47 10.03
CA ALA A 55 5.78 0.35 9.51
C ALA A 55 6.40 -0.50 10.64
N THR A 56 6.98 0.15 11.65
CA THR A 56 7.57 -0.53 12.80
C THR A 56 6.52 -1.30 13.60
N ALA A 57 5.33 -0.74 13.78
CA ALA A 57 4.25 -1.42 14.49
C ALA A 57 3.78 -2.69 13.77
N VAL A 58 3.70 -2.66 12.45
CA VAL A 58 3.35 -3.84 11.64
C VAL A 58 4.42 -4.93 11.77
N VAL A 59 5.69 -4.57 11.66
CA VAL A 59 6.79 -5.52 11.81
C VAL A 59 6.82 -6.11 13.21
N GLN A 60 6.59 -5.31 14.25
CA GLN A 60 6.54 -5.81 15.63
C GLN A 60 5.40 -6.81 15.84
N GLN A 61 4.23 -6.54 15.29
CA GLN A 61 3.11 -7.48 15.33
C GLN A 61 3.45 -8.79 14.62
N MET A 62 4.12 -8.74 13.49
CA MET A 62 4.57 -9.93 12.79
C MET A 62 5.64 -10.71 13.57
N ARG A 63 6.55 -10.03 14.27
CA ARG A 63 7.53 -10.68 15.16
C ARG A 63 6.89 -11.43 16.31
N ASP A 64 5.81 -10.92 16.86
CA ASP A 64 5.06 -11.57 17.94
C ASP A 64 4.38 -12.86 17.45
N GLU A 65 3.99 -12.90 16.17
CA GLU A 65 3.38 -14.06 15.53
C GLU A 65 4.41 -15.06 14.98
N TYR A 66 5.51 -14.57 14.38
CA TYR A 66 6.55 -15.37 13.77
C TYR A 66 7.89 -15.15 14.48
N ARG A 67 8.34 -16.13 15.30
CA ARG A 67 9.46 -15.98 16.23
C ARG A 67 10.81 -15.69 15.58
N ASP A 68 11.07 -16.28 14.41
CA ASP A 68 12.35 -16.18 13.70
C ASP A 68 12.26 -15.25 12.49
N LEU A 69 11.54 -14.15 12.64
CA LEU A 69 11.37 -13.16 11.59
C LEU A 69 12.63 -12.31 11.45
N ASP A 70 13.23 -12.32 10.27
CA ASP A 70 14.28 -11.39 9.88
C ASP A 70 13.67 -10.17 9.19
N SER A 71 14.16 -8.99 9.50
CA SER A 71 13.75 -7.75 8.87
C SER A 71 14.93 -6.87 8.49
N GLU A 72 14.87 -6.28 7.31
CA GLU A 72 15.83 -5.30 6.82
C GLU A 72 15.11 -4.01 6.42
N PRO A 73 15.60 -2.82 6.84
CA PRO A 73 15.05 -1.56 6.34
C PRO A 73 15.18 -1.47 4.82
N ALA A 74 14.14 -0.94 4.17
CA ALA A 74 14.10 -0.78 2.74
C ALA A 74 13.47 0.55 2.34
N VAL A 75 13.94 1.13 1.25
CA VAL A 75 13.42 2.35 0.67
C VAL A 75 13.28 2.15 -0.83
N ASP A 76 12.08 2.40 -1.35
CA ASP A 76 11.82 2.43 -2.78
C ASP A 76 11.46 3.85 -3.20
N THR A 77 11.89 4.25 -4.39
CA THR A 77 11.49 5.53 -5.00
C THR A 77 10.75 5.26 -6.30
N PHE A 78 9.55 5.81 -6.43
CA PHE A 78 8.74 5.68 -7.62
C PHE A 78 7.97 6.98 -7.89
N ALA A 79 8.08 7.49 -9.12
CA ALA A 79 7.37 8.69 -9.58
C ALA A 79 7.47 9.89 -8.60
N GLY A 80 8.63 10.11 -8.00
CA GLY A 80 8.86 11.18 -7.02
C GLY A 80 8.38 10.88 -5.60
N HIS A 81 7.74 9.74 -5.37
CA HIS A 81 7.34 9.28 -4.05
C HIS A 81 8.40 8.35 -3.44
N MET A 82 8.64 8.53 -2.14
CA MET A 82 9.54 7.68 -1.36
C MET A 82 8.71 6.76 -0.47
N LEU A 83 8.87 5.45 -0.68
CA LEU A 83 8.22 4.42 0.13
C LEU A 83 9.25 3.84 1.08
N ARG A 84 8.98 3.88 2.38
CA ARG A 84 9.88 3.39 3.42
C ARG A 84 9.23 2.25 4.18
N GLY A 85 10.03 1.29 4.56
CA GLY A 85 9.57 0.17 5.36
C GLY A 85 10.63 -0.91 5.51
N PHE A 86 10.21 -2.16 5.37
CA PHE A 86 11.04 -3.32 5.65
C PHE A 86 10.79 -4.44 4.65
N ASP A 87 11.84 -5.17 4.34
CA ASP A 87 11.77 -6.50 3.73
C ASP A 87 11.85 -7.55 4.83
N LEU A 88 10.98 -8.55 4.77
CA LEU A 88 10.82 -9.56 5.82
C LEU A 88 10.98 -10.95 5.27
N ASN A 89 11.61 -11.82 6.05
CA ASN A 89 11.71 -13.26 5.80
C ASN A 89 11.38 -14.01 7.08
N PHE A 90 10.55 -15.02 6.99
CA PHE A 90 10.10 -15.79 8.15
C PHE A 90 9.57 -17.18 7.76
N TYR A 91 9.37 -18.03 8.77
CA TYR A 91 8.77 -19.35 8.61
C TYR A 91 7.28 -19.28 9.00
N CYS A 92 6.44 -19.85 8.16
CA CYS A 92 5.03 -20.05 8.42
C CYS A 92 4.67 -21.47 7.98
N LEU A 93 4.18 -22.30 8.90
CA LEU A 93 3.87 -23.72 8.64
C LEU A 93 5.03 -24.49 7.98
N ASP A 94 6.24 -24.30 8.49
CA ASP A 94 7.49 -24.91 7.98
C ASP A 94 7.89 -24.49 6.55
N LEU A 95 7.22 -23.49 5.99
CA LEU A 95 7.56 -22.90 4.70
C LEU A 95 8.22 -21.54 4.89
N THR A 96 9.24 -21.26 4.10
CA THR A 96 9.85 -19.94 4.06
C THR A 96 8.97 -18.96 3.30
N ASN A 97 8.77 -17.78 3.87
CA ASN A 97 7.95 -16.70 3.32
C ASN A 97 8.75 -15.42 3.20
N THR A 98 8.42 -14.65 2.19
CA THR A 98 8.92 -13.30 1.97
C THR A 98 7.75 -12.32 2.03
N ALA A 99 7.97 -11.19 2.70
CA ALA A 99 7.00 -10.11 2.76
C ALA A 99 7.68 -8.75 2.59
N GLN A 100 6.92 -7.78 2.14
CA GLN A 100 7.34 -6.38 2.12
C GLN A 100 6.30 -5.51 2.81
N VAL A 101 6.77 -4.58 3.62
CA VAL A 101 5.97 -3.54 4.24
C VAL A 101 6.50 -2.20 3.74
N ARG A 102 5.64 -1.38 3.14
CA ARG A 102 6.00 -0.05 2.66
C ARG A 102 4.98 0.96 3.13
N THR A 103 5.45 2.13 3.50
CA THR A 103 4.61 3.27 3.87
C THR A 103 4.90 4.47 3.00
N LEU A 104 3.85 5.23 2.72
CA LEU A 104 3.90 6.44 1.93
C LEU A 104 3.02 7.51 2.58
N ALA A 105 3.58 8.67 2.87
CA ALA A 105 2.81 9.81 3.39
C ALA A 105 2.44 10.76 2.25
N THR A 106 1.17 11.17 2.24
CA THR A 106 0.65 12.25 1.42
C THR A 106 -0.05 13.28 2.32
N PRO A 107 -0.40 14.48 1.84
CA PRO A 107 -1.16 15.44 2.65
C PRO A 107 -2.51 14.91 3.12
N SER A 108 -3.12 13.97 2.41
CA SER A 108 -4.47 13.45 2.69
C SER A 108 -4.48 12.17 3.53
N ALA A 109 -3.40 11.37 3.51
CA ALA A 109 -3.36 10.09 4.22
C ALA A 109 -1.93 9.55 4.35
N ILE A 110 -1.76 8.58 5.26
CA ILE A 110 -0.63 7.67 5.26
C ILE A 110 -1.10 6.34 4.70
N TYR A 111 -0.44 5.86 3.66
CA TYR A 111 -0.75 4.58 3.03
C TYR A 111 0.23 3.50 3.49
N LEU A 112 -0.29 2.34 3.76
CA LEU A 112 0.46 1.13 4.08
C LEU A 112 0.22 0.10 2.99
N VAL A 113 1.29 -0.31 2.32
CA VAL A 113 1.26 -1.35 1.28
C VAL A 113 2.03 -2.56 1.80
N CYS A 114 1.39 -3.71 1.85
CA CYS A 114 1.99 -4.96 2.27
C CYS A 114 1.79 -6.03 1.22
N CYS A 115 2.76 -6.91 1.04
CA CYS A 115 2.61 -8.10 0.23
C CYS A 115 3.38 -9.25 0.87
N GLN A 116 2.90 -10.46 0.65
CA GLN A 116 3.47 -11.68 1.24
C GLN A 116 3.20 -12.88 0.36
N ALA A 117 4.19 -13.73 0.24
CA ALA A 117 4.08 -15.00 -0.43
C ALA A 117 5.04 -16.04 0.15
N GLU A 118 4.71 -17.32 0.01
CA GLU A 118 5.68 -18.39 0.16
C GLU A 118 6.77 -18.24 -0.91
N ASP A 119 8.02 -18.56 -0.59
CA ASP A 119 9.17 -18.20 -1.42
C ASP A 119 9.10 -18.73 -2.86
N ARG A 120 8.53 -19.92 -3.07
CA ARG A 120 8.37 -20.47 -4.43
C ARG A 120 7.38 -19.66 -5.26
N GLU A 121 6.30 -19.22 -4.64
CA GLU A 121 5.32 -18.36 -5.29
C GLU A 121 5.87 -16.93 -5.47
N TRP A 122 6.63 -16.44 -4.50
CA TRP A 122 7.24 -15.11 -4.55
C TRP A 122 8.05 -14.88 -5.83
N GLU A 123 8.88 -15.82 -6.20
CA GLU A 123 9.70 -15.72 -7.41
C GLU A 123 8.86 -15.52 -8.68
N GLN A 124 7.67 -16.11 -8.72
CA GLN A 124 6.78 -16.07 -9.85
C GLN A 124 5.90 -14.81 -9.88
N ILE A 125 5.43 -14.36 -8.72
CA ILE A 125 4.42 -13.30 -8.63
C ILE A 125 4.98 -11.93 -8.22
N TYR A 126 6.23 -11.83 -7.82
CA TYR A 126 6.83 -10.55 -7.44
C TYR A 126 6.61 -9.45 -8.48
N PRO A 127 6.76 -9.69 -9.79
CA PRO A 127 6.45 -8.69 -10.80
C PRO A 127 4.99 -8.21 -10.78
N VAL A 128 4.05 -9.07 -10.37
CA VAL A 128 2.64 -8.71 -10.21
C VAL A 128 2.46 -7.78 -9.02
N PHE A 129 3.09 -8.06 -7.89
CA PHE A 129 3.09 -7.17 -6.74
C PHE A 129 3.64 -5.78 -7.08
N GLU A 130 4.73 -5.73 -7.82
CA GLU A 130 5.33 -4.46 -8.27
C GLU A 130 4.39 -3.71 -9.22
N ALA A 131 3.72 -4.39 -10.14
CA ALA A 131 2.75 -3.78 -11.03
C ALA A 131 1.53 -3.22 -10.26
N MET A 132 1.04 -3.93 -9.25
CA MET A 132 -0.06 -3.49 -8.40
C MET A 132 0.33 -2.23 -7.60
N LYS A 133 1.49 -2.24 -6.98
CA LYS A 133 2.05 -1.09 -6.26
C LYS A 133 2.23 0.12 -7.18
N THR A 134 2.78 -0.09 -8.36
CA THR A 134 2.99 0.94 -9.36
C THR A 134 1.68 1.58 -9.81
N SER A 135 0.64 0.79 -10.10
CA SER A 135 -0.67 1.29 -10.49
C SER A 135 -1.34 2.08 -9.36
N PHE A 136 -1.18 1.63 -8.12
CA PHE A 136 -1.68 2.34 -6.94
C PHE A 136 -1.02 3.72 -6.79
N ILE A 137 0.31 3.79 -6.84
CA ILE A 137 1.05 5.05 -6.69
C ILE A 137 0.74 6.01 -7.84
N ALA A 138 0.62 5.51 -9.06
CA ALA A 138 0.23 6.31 -10.21
C ALA A 138 -1.17 6.92 -10.04
N SER A 139 -2.09 6.22 -9.40
CA SER A 139 -3.43 6.75 -9.11
C SER A 139 -3.43 7.92 -8.11
N LEU A 140 -2.49 7.95 -7.17
CA LEU A 140 -2.33 9.05 -6.22
C LEU A 140 -1.86 10.33 -6.90
N ALA A 141 -0.94 10.23 -7.85
CA ALA A 141 -0.44 11.38 -8.60
C ALA A 141 -1.55 12.07 -9.41
N CYS A 142 -2.51 11.33 -9.95
CA CYS A 142 -3.67 11.89 -10.66
C CYS A 142 -4.58 12.71 -9.72
N THR A 143 -4.80 12.21 -8.49
CA THR A 143 -5.65 12.87 -7.50
C THR A 143 -5.05 14.20 -7.03
N ASP A 144 -3.74 14.25 -6.81
CA ASP A 144 -3.06 15.48 -6.41
C ASP A 144 -3.10 16.56 -7.50
N THR A 145 -3.10 16.18 -8.76
CA THR A 145 -3.21 17.09 -9.89
C THR A 145 -4.62 17.70 -10.00
N ASP A 146 -5.66 16.91 -9.74
CA ASP A 146 -7.04 17.35 -9.75
C ASP A 146 -7.32 18.36 -8.62
N LEU A 147 -6.80 18.11 -7.41
CA LEU A 147 -6.92 19.05 -6.28
C LEU A 147 -6.20 20.37 -6.54
N ALA A 148 -5.03 20.34 -7.16
CA ALA A 148 -4.29 21.54 -7.51
C ALA A 148 -5.00 22.39 -8.59
N SER A 149 -5.74 21.77 -9.51
CA SER A 149 -6.51 22.46 -10.54
C SER A 149 -7.76 23.15 -9.98
N ASP A 150 -8.41 22.55 -8.99
CA ASP A 150 -9.59 23.12 -8.34
C ASP A 150 -9.21 24.36 -7.49
N ASP A 151 -8.10 24.33 -6.77
CA ASP A 151 -7.60 25.48 -6.00
C ASP A 151 -7.24 26.68 -6.91
N VAL A 152 -6.68 26.42 -8.08
CA VAL A 152 -6.34 27.47 -9.06
C VAL A 152 -7.61 28.10 -9.65
N HIS A 153 -8.65 27.29 -9.88
CA HIS A 153 -9.91 27.78 -10.43
C HIS A 153 -10.68 28.64 -9.42
N GLU A 154 -10.67 28.26 -8.15
CA GLU A 154 -11.32 29.01 -7.08
C GLU A 154 -10.60 30.33 -6.79
N ALA A 155 -9.27 30.33 -6.81
CA ALA A 155 -8.48 31.57 -6.66
C ALA A 155 -8.67 32.53 -7.82
N TYR A 156 -8.86 32.04 -9.04
CA TYR A 156 -9.13 32.90 -10.22
C TYR A 156 -10.56 33.48 -10.21
N ALA A 157 -11.53 32.72 -9.73
CA ALA A 157 -12.91 33.18 -9.58
C ALA A 157 -13.05 34.25 -8.50
N ARG A 158 -12.29 34.20 -7.42
CA ARG A 158 -12.26 35.25 -6.37
C ARG A 158 -11.65 36.56 -6.87
N LYS A 159 -10.65 36.51 -7.75
CA LYS A 159 -10.05 37.73 -8.32
C LYS A 159 -10.97 38.50 -9.29
N LYS A 160 -11.94 37.84 -9.89
CA LYS A 160 -12.92 38.48 -10.80
C LYS A 160 -14.12 39.10 -10.08
N ARG A 161 -14.30 38.86 -8.79
CA ARG A 161 -15.42 39.43 -7.99
C ARG A 161 -15.05 40.69 -7.18
N LEU A 162 -13.81 41.12 -7.27
CA LEU A 162 -13.31 42.36 -6.72
C LEU A 162 -13.12 43.39 -7.83
#